data_0feb9ba7c8f9d161e102f95f722c0ad8
#
_entry.id   0feb9ba7c8f9d161e102f95f722c0ad8
#
_cell.length_a   1.000
_cell.length_b   1.000
_cell.length_c   1.000
_cell.angle_alpha   90.00
_cell.angle_beta   90.00
_cell.angle_gamma   90.00
#
_symmetry.space_group_name_H-M   'P 1'
#
loop_
_entity.id
_entity.type
_entity.pdbx_description
1 polymer ?
#
loop_
_entity_poly.entity_id
_entity_poly.type
_entity_poly.pdbx_seq_one_letter_code
_entity_poly.pdbx_strand_id
1 'polypeptide(L)'
;MKIIATKITLADIAREARVGVATVDRVLNKRAAVKESTARRVLEAARRLGFTLEQPHYRLAAGKAPVTIRMGFILLQESHSFYLPLARALTREAAPWLPAGQAPVILHFAIDAVEAMAQAIHRLSDEVEVLGLVALDHPLIRHAVARAAARGVRVFTLLSELSVPQRSGYIGLDNHKAGRTAAWFIERLCRGNGEIGIIIGDNRFTCQESCEISFRSCLREQGKGQQILEPVRSHERADIARTVTEQMLTQYPALQAIYAPCGGVEGIVDALRDSGRQQEIALVCHGPLSDSELALIDGTIDIMLNHRLDEFAAVTLRAMADAASRPHSEVISLPQPFDIITKENM
;
A
#
# COMPACT_ATOMS: atom_id res chain seq x y z
N MET A 1 -45.97 9.14 -2.94
CA MET A 1 -45.53 8.57 -4.23
C MET A 1 -44.02 8.24 -4.06
N LYS A 2 -43.69 6.95 -3.83
CA LYS A 2 -42.28 6.50 -3.64
C LYS A 2 -41.63 6.45 -5.00
N ILE A 3 -40.64 7.31 -5.25
CA ILE A 3 -39.77 7.23 -6.41
C ILE A 3 -38.82 6.05 -6.16
N ILE A 4 -39.05 4.94 -6.83
CA ILE A 4 -38.13 3.80 -6.86
C ILE A 4 -36.95 4.24 -7.75
N ALA A 5 -35.80 4.53 -7.17
CA ALA A 5 -34.59 4.79 -7.91
C ALA A 5 -34.19 3.51 -8.69
N THR A 6 -34.44 3.50 -9.98
CA THR A 6 -34.12 2.38 -10.87
C THR A 6 -32.62 2.22 -10.96
N LYS A 7 -32.10 1.08 -10.55
CA LYS A 7 -30.66 0.77 -10.55
C LYS A 7 -30.13 0.73 -11.98
N ILE A 8 -29.23 1.64 -12.33
CA ILE A 8 -28.59 1.73 -13.65
C ILE A 8 -27.76 0.47 -13.90
N THR A 9 -27.99 -0.20 -15.01
CA THR A 9 -27.30 -1.43 -15.41
C THR A 9 -26.31 -1.18 -16.55
N LEU A 10 -25.39 -2.13 -16.77
CA LEU A 10 -24.50 -2.08 -17.95
C LEU A 10 -25.29 -2.07 -19.28
N ALA A 11 -26.49 -2.67 -19.29
CA ALA A 11 -27.38 -2.65 -20.45
C ALA A 11 -27.96 -1.26 -20.71
N ASP A 12 -28.22 -0.47 -19.68
CA ASP A 12 -28.69 0.91 -19.82
C ASP A 12 -27.59 1.81 -20.38
N ILE A 13 -26.34 1.65 -19.91
CA ILE A 13 -25.18 2.36 -20.42
C ILE A 13 -24.92 1.94 -21.87
N ALA A 14 -25.04 0.66 -22.21
CA ALA A 14 -24.85 0.15 -23.56
C ALA A 14 -25.86 0.75 -24.54
N ARG A 15 -27.11 0.88 -24.11
CA ARG A 15 -28.18 1.50 -24.91
C ARG A 15 -27.92 2.99 -25.11
N GLU A 16 -27.57 3.71 -24.06
CA GLU A 16 -27.26 5.16 -24.13
C GLU A 16 -26.02 5.44 -24.97
N ALA A 17 -24.98 4.64 -24.83
CA ALA A 17 -23.73 4.78 -25.60
C ALA A 17 -23.82 4.20 -27.03
N ARG A 18 -24.92 3.51 -27.38
CA ARG A 18 -25.12 2.80 -28.65
C ARG A 18 -24.00 1.83 -28.97
N VAL A 19 -23.67 0.98 -28.02
CA VAL A 19 -22.66 -0.09 -28.14
C VAL A 19 -23.17 -1.39 -27.49
N GLY A 20 -22.49 -2.49 -27.73
CA GLY A 20 -22.81 -3.75 -27.05
C GLY A 20 -22.41 -3.73 -25.58
N VAL A 21 -23.15 -4.49 -24.73
CA VAL A 21 -22.86 -4.63 -23.29
C VAL A 21 -21.41 -5.11 -23.05
N ALA A 22 -20.90 -6.02 -23.89
CA ALA A 22 -19.52 -6.47 -23.82
C ALA A 22 -18.50 -5.33 -24.07
N THR A 23 -18.85 -4.32 -24.88
CA THR A 23 -18.01 -3.14 -25.12
C THR A 23 -18.02 -2.23 -23.88
N VAL A 24 -19.18 -2.06 -23.25
CA VAL A 24 -19.30 -1.33 -21.98
C VAL A 24 -18.47 -2.00 -20.90
N ASP A 25 -18.55 -3.31 -20.76
CA ASP A 25 -17.78 -4.10 -19.80
C ASP A 25 -16.26 -3.94 -20.04
N ARG A 26 -15.79 -4.00 -21.30
CA ARG A 26 -14.39 -3.80 -21.63
C ARG A 26 -13.89 -2.39 -21.28
N VAL A 27 -14.69 -1.36 -21.56
CA VAL A 27 -14.32 0.03 -21.26
C VAL A 27 -14.29 0.28 -19.76
N LEU A 28 -15.34 -0.09 -19.04
CA LEU A 28 -15.47 0.16 -17.62
C LEU A 28 -14.50 -0.68 -16.79
N ASN A 29 -14.18 -1.89 -17.23
CA ASN A 29 -13.28 -2.82 -16.54
C ASN A 29 -11.86 -2.87 -17.13
N LYS A 30 -11.54 -2.02 -18.12
CA LYS A 30 -10.21 -1.95 -18.80
C LYS A 30 -9.68 -3.32 -19.25
N ARG A 31 -10.55 -4.26 -19.63
CA ARG A 31 -10.19 -5.66 -19.94
C ARG A 31 -9.61 -5.86 -21.34
N ALA A 32 -9.76 -4.92 -22.27
CA ALA A 32 -9.18 -4.97 -23.61
C ALA A 32 -9.16 -3.57 -24.23
N ALA A 33 -8.28 -3.37 -25.22
CA ALA A 33 -8.19 -2.13 -25.96
C ALA A 33 -9.50 -1.85 -26.74
N VAL A 34 -10.10 -0.71 -26.50
CA VAL A 34 -11.27 -0.20 -27.23
C VAL A 34 -10.87 1.13 -27.88
N LYS A 35 -11.37 1.42 -29.09
CA LYS A 35 -11.10 2.69 -29.75
C LYS A 35 -11.47 3.85 -28.83
N GLU A 36 -10.60 4.85 -28.74
CA GLU A 36 -10.73 5.99 -27.80
C GLU A 36 -12.07 6.72 -27.93
N SER A 37 -12.56 6.91 -29.15
CA SER A 37 -13.87 7.51 -29.42
C SER A 37 -15.03 6.69 -28.86
N THR A 38 -14.94 5.38 -28.88
CA THR A 38 -15.93 4.47 -28.30
C THR A 38 -15.86 4.47 -26.78
N ALA A 39 -14.66 4.45 -26.22
CA ALA A 39 -14.44 4.53 -24.77
C ALA A 39 -15.01 5.85 -24.21
N ARG A 40 -14.76 6.98 -24.87
CA ARG A 40 -15.30 8.30 -24.50
C ARG A 40 -16.83 8.28 -24.46
N ARG A 41 -17.49 7.77 -25.51
CA ARG A 41 -18.97 7.67 -25.55
C ARG A 41 -19.53 6.85 -24.40
N VAL A 42 -18.91 5.73 -24.06
CA VAL A 42 -19.35 4.88 -22.94
C VAL A 42 -19.22 5.62 -21.60
N LEU A 43 -18.09 6.30 -21.37
CA LEU A 43 -17.83 7.07 -20.14
C LEU A 43 -18.81 8.27 -20.00
N GLU A 44 -19.10 8.96 -21.10
CA GLU A 44 -20.09 10.06 -21.13
C GLU A 44 -21.52 9.54 -20.86
N ALA A 45 -21.90 8.41 -21.43
CA ALA A 45 -23.18 7.78 -21.19
C ALA A 45 -23.33 7.34 -19.73
N ALA A 46 -22.30 6.73 -19.17
CA ALA A 46 -22.28 6.34 -17.75
C ALA A 46 -22.44 7.56 -16.84
N ARG A 47 -21.73 8.67 -17.12
CA ARG A 47 -21.85 9.93 -16.37
C ARG A 47 -23.25 10.54 -16.47
N ARG A 48 -23.84 10.61 -17.68
CA ARG A 48 -25.18 11.15 -17.89
C ARG A 48 -26.25 10.38 -17.15
N LEU A 49 -26.12 9.08 -17.09
CA LEU A 49 -27.05 8.21 -16.33
C LEU A 49 -26.79 8.24 -14.82
N GLY A 50 -25.78 8.98 -14.34
CA GLY A 50 -25.42 8.99 -12.93
C GLY A 50 -24.76 7.69 -12.46
N PHE A 51 -24.22 6.91 -13.40
CA PHE A 51 -23.44 5.73 -13.07
C PHE A 51 -22.09 6.17 -12.54
N THR A 52 -21.90 6.12 -11.23
CA THR A 52 -20.59 6.33 -10.60
C THR A 52 -19.71 5.13 -10.93
N LEU A 53 -18.55 5.41 -11.54
CA LEU A 53 -17.46 4.44 -11.71
C LEU A 53 -16.83 4.19 -10.33
N GLU A 54 -17.57 3.56 -9.43
CA GLU A 54 -16.95 2.87 -8.32
C GLU A 54 -16.12 1.72 -8.90
N GLN A 55 -14.88 1.61 -8.47
CA GLN A 55 -13.91 0.66 -9.02
C GLN A 55 -14.51 -0.75 -9.18
N PRO A 56 -14.26 -1.46 -10.29
CA PRO A 56 -15.10 -2.61 -10.72
C PRO A 56 -14.96 -3.89 -9.90
N HIS A 57 -14.28 -3.89 -8.78
CA HIS A 57 -13.92 -5.12 -8.07
C HIS A 57 -14.74 -5.44 -6.82
N TYR A 58 -15.65 -4.55 -6.37
CA TYR A 58 -16.50 -4.85 -5.21
C TYR A 58 -17.90 -4.28 -5.35
N ARG A 59 -18.83 -5.07 -5.93
CA ARG A 59 -20.27 -4.88 -5.69
C ARG A 59 -20.60 -5.43 -4.32
N LEU A 60 -20.52 -4.59 -3.30
CA LEU A 60 -21.16 -4.88 -2.03
C LEU A 60 -22.66 -4.83 -2.23
N ALA A 61 -23.36 -5.86 -1.77
CA ALA A 61 -24.81 -5.90 -1.74
C ALA A 61 -25.32 -4.73 -0.89
N ALA A 62 -25.82 -3.69 -1.55
CA ALA A 62 -26.57 -2.64 -0.88
C ALA A 62 -27.84 -3.26 -0.29
N GLY A 63 -27.99 -3.28 1.04
CA GLY A 63 -29.27 -3.62 1.64
C GLY A 63 -29.28 -4.43 2.93
N LYS A 64 -28.17 -4.60 3.64
CA LYS A 64 -28.24 -5.06 5.05
C LYS A 64 -27.84 -3.91 5.98
N ALA A 65 -28.54 -3.81 7.13
CA ALA A 65 -28.10 -2.94 8.23
C ALA A 65 -26.60 -3.19 8.51
N PRO A 66 -25.81 -2.17 8.86
CA PRO A 66 -24.40 -2.35 9.14
C PRO A 66 -24.27 -3.45 10.20
N VAL A 67 -23.62 -4.55 9.83
CA VAL A 67 -23.28 -5.60 10.79
C VAL A 67 -22.22 -4.99 11.68
N THR A 68 -22.51 -4.91 12.99
CA THR A 68 -21.51 -4.48 13.96
C THR A 68 -20.48 -5.60 14.16
N ILE A 69 -19.21 -5.26 14.00
CA ILE A 69 -18.11 -6.22 13.98
C ILE A 69 -17.02 -5.74 14.92
N ARG A 70 -16.50 -6.61 15.76
CA ARG A 70 -15.33 -6.31 16.60
C ARG A 70 -14.08 -6.46 15.75
N MET A 71 -13.31 -5.38 15.66
CA MET A 71 -12.14 -5.26 14.79
C MET A 71 -10.88 -5.01 15.59
N GLY A 72 -9.80 -5.68 15.21
CA GLY A 72 -8.48 -5.47 15.77
C GLY A 72 -7.43 -5.18 14.69
N PHE A 73 -6.39 -4.44 15.07
CA PHE A 73 -5.25 -4.16 14.21
C PHE A 73 -3.95 -4.36 14.98
N ILE A 74 -2.98 -4.97 14.34
CA ILE A 74 -1.60 -5.02 14.79
C ILE A 74 -0.76 -4.28 13.77
N LEU A 75 -0.16 -3.16 14.20
CA LEU A 75 0.64 -2.26 13.39
C LEU A 75 2.06 -2.18 13.94
N LEU A 76 2.98 -1.61 13.18
CA LEU A 76 4.30 -1.28 13.72
C LEU A 76 4.25 -0.05 14.61
N GLN A 77 5.37 0.30 15.24
CA GLN A 77 5.46 1.34 16.27
C GLN A 77 4.89 2.69 15.83
N GLU A 78 4.20 3.38 16.73
CA GLU A 78 3.66 4.72 16.53
C GLU A 78 4.73 5.79 16.24
N SER A 79 5.97 5.54 16.65
CA SER A 79 7.12 6.40 16.35
C SER A 79 7.48 6.48 14.87
N HIS A 80 6.96 5.56 14.04
CA HIS A 80 7.05 5.67 12.60
C HIS A 80 6.00 6.66 12.10
N SER A 81 6.43 7.66 11.37
CA SER A 81 5.59 8.73 10.79
C SER A 81 4.39 8.22 9.99
N PHE A 82 4.48 7.00 9.48
CA PHE A 82 3.45 6.32 8.70
C PHE A 82 2.33 5.69 9.57
N TYR A 83 2.68 5.01 10.69
CA TYR A 83 1.71 4.16 11.38
C TYR A 83 0.74 4.91 12.28
N LEU A 84 1.10 6.06 12.83
CA LEU A 84 0.19 6.89 13.59
C LEU A 84 -0.93 7.52 12.72
N PRO A 85 -0.64 8.12 11.56
CA PRO A 85 -1.68 8.54 10.62
C PRO A 85 -2.56 7.38 10.12
N LEU A 86 -1.97 6.21 9.83
CA LEU A 86 -2.72 5.01 9.45
C LEU A 86 -3.69 4.57 10.55
N ALA A 87 -3.23 4.50 11.80
CA ALA A 87 -4.07 4.13 12.95
C ALA A 87 -5.25 5.09 13.13
N ARG A 88 -5.01 6.40 12.96
CA ARG A 88 -6.07 7.42 12.99
C ARG A 88 -7.09 7.24 11.86
N ALA A 89 -6.63 6.98 10.64
CA ALA A 89 -7.50 6.72 9.50
C ALA A 89 -8.33 5.45 9.71
N LEU A 90 -7.72 4.34 10.15
CA LEU A 90 -8.43 3.10 10.48
C LEU A 90 -9.47 3.31 11.58
N THR A 91 -9.15 4.06 12.65
CA THR A 91 -10.09 4.37 13.74
C THR A 91 -11.28 5.17 13.23
N ARG A 92 -11.05 6.20 12.41
CA ARG A 92 -12.10 7.04 11.85
C ARG A 92 -13.03 6.23 10.93
N GLU A 93 -12.46 5.48 10.02
CA GLU A 93 -13.20 4.70 9.03
C GLU A 93 -13.90 3.46 9.65
N ALA A 94 -13.44 2.99 10.82
CA ALA A 94 -14.07 1.88 11.53
C ALA A 94 -15.43 2.25 12.19
N ALA A 95 -15.64 3.50 12.54
CA ALA A 95 -16.79 3.95 13.31
C ALA A 95 -18.17 3.45 12.81
N PRO A 96 -18.47 3.42 11.50
CA PRO A 96 -19.75 2.90 11.00
C PRO A 96 -19.96 1.38 11.19
N TRP A 97 -18.89 0.64 11.45
CA TRP A 97 -18.89 -0.83 11.51
C TRP A 97 -18.83 -1.38 12.93
N LEU A 98 -18.59 -0.51 13.90
CA LEU A 98 -18.43 -0.88 15.30
C LEU A 98 -19.72 -0.66 16.09
N PRO A 99 -19.92 -1.36 17.21
CA PRO A 99 -20.96 -1.01 18.16
C PRO A 99 -20.83 0.44 18.62
N ALA A 100 -21.95 1.10 18.88
CA ALA A 100 -21.95 2.51 19.28
C ALA A 100 -21.06 2.77 20.51
N GLY A 101 -20.16 3.75 20.37
CA GLY A 101 -19.21 4.13 21.43
C GLY A 101 -17.98 3.24 21.56
N GLN A 102 -17.80 2.28 20.67
CA GLN A 102 -16.60 1.45 20.63
C GLN A 102 -15.60 1.94 19.57
N ALA A 103 -14.32 1.63 19.79
CA ALA A 103 -13.23 1.83 18.86
C ALA A 103 -12.57 0.48 18.49
N PRO A 104 -11.88 0.37 17.35
CA PRO A 104 -11.12 -0.83 17.05
C PRO A 104 -9.96 -0.98 18.05
N VAL A 105 -9.59 -2.19 18.36
CA VAL A 105 -8.39 -2.45 19.16
C VAL A 105 -7.17 -2.30 18.27
N ILE A 106 -6.31 -1.34 18.53
CA ILE A 106 -5.06 -1.14 17.77
C ILE A 106 -3.88 -1.36 18.71
N LEU A 107 -3.00 -2.29 18.35
CA LEU A 107 -1.79 -2.60 19.08
C LEU A 107 -0.57 -2.30 18.19
N HIS A 108 0.46 -1.70 18.80
CA HIS A 108 1.69 -1.34 18.13
C HIS A 108 2.87 -2.14 18.68
N PHE A 109 3.74 -2.61 17.78
CA PHE A 109 4.91 -3.41 18.13
C PHE A 109 6.15 -2.95 17.38
N ALA A 110 7.33 -3.16 17.98
CA ALA A 110 8.59 -3.09 17.25
C ALA A 110 8.62 -4.16 16.15
N ILE A 111 9.32 -3.87 15.07
CA ILE A 111 9.41 -4.76 13.89
C ILE A 111 9.90 -6.17 14.25
N ASP A 112 10.79 -6.28 15.21
CA ASP A 112 11.44 -7.51 15.68
C ASP A 112 10.72 -8.18 16.87
N ALA A 113 9.65 -7.57 17.39
CA ALA A 113 8.87 -8.10 18.51
C ALA A 113 7.94 -9.27 18.10
N VAL A 114 8.49 -10.23 17.36
CA VAL A 114 7.74 -11.33 16.71
C VAL A 114 6.95 -12.17 17.70
N GLU A 115 7.55 -12.53 18.84
CA GLU A 115 6.93 -13.34 19.90
C GLU A 115 5.75 -12.57 20.52
N ALA A 116 5.94 -11.29 20.83
CA ALA A 116 4.90 -10.45 21.41
C ALA A 116 3.73 -10.25 20.43
N MET A 117 4.02 -10.05 19.14
CA MET A 117 2.99 -9.99 18.08
C MET A 117 2.21 -11.31 17.99
N ALA A 118 2.90 -12.47 18.00
CA ALA A 118 2.25 -13.78 17.94
C ALA A 118 1.32 -14.01 19.15
N GLN A 119 1.75 -13.59 20.35
CA GLN A 119 0.91 -13.62 21.55
C GLN A 119 -0.29 -12.67 21.46
N ALA A 120 -0.09 -11.47 20.89
CA ALA A 120 -1.16 -10.50 20.67
C ALA A 120 -2.21 -11.03 19.67
N ILE A 121 -1.79 -11.65 18.56
CA ILE A 121 -2.71 -12.33 17.63
C ILE A 121 -3.55 -13.36 18.36
N HIS A 122 -2.93 -14.16 19.21
CA HIS A 122 -3.65 -15.18 19.98
C HIS A 122 -4.69 -14.56 20.93
N ARG A 123 -4.33 -13.53 21.70
CA ARG A 123 -5.26 -12.84 22.60
C ARG A 123 -6.42 -12.19 21.83
N LEU A 124 -6.10 -11.42 20.79
CA LEU A 124 -7.12 -10.75 19.98
C LEU A 124 -8.08 -11.74 19.30
N SER A 125 -7.63 -12.98 19.04
CA SER A 125 -8.50 -14.01 18.46
C SER A 125 -9.71 -14.38 19.33
N ASP A 126 -9.72 -14.03 20.62
CA ASP A 126 -10.86 -14.21 21.51
C ASP A 126 -11.79 -12.98 21.56
N GLU A 127 -11.28 -11.84 21.13
CA GLU A 127 -11.93 -10.54 21.30
C GLU A 127 -12.53 -9.99 19.99
N VAL A 128 -11.98 -10.37 18.82
CA VAL A 128 -12.36 -9.79 17.52
C VAL A 128 -12.82 -10.85 16.52
N GLU A 129 -13.66 -10.42 15.58
CA GLU A 129 -14.08 -11.24 14.45
C GLU A 129 -13.15 -11.07 13.25
N VAL A 130 -12.51 -9.90 13.12
CA VAL A 130 -11.58 -9.59 12.05
C VAL A 130 -10.32 -8.93 12.58
N LEU A 131 -9.18 -9.27 12.01
CA LEU A 131 -7.86 -8.77 12.39
C LEU A 131 -7.10 -8.27 11.17
N GLY A 132 -6.68 -7.01 11.19
CA GLY A 132 -5.72 -6.45 10.23
C GLY A 132 -4.30 -6.54 10.80
N LEU A 133 -3.34 -7.02 10.03
CA LEU A 133 -1.99 -7.32 10.51
C LEU A 133 -0.91 -6.78 9.60
N VAL A 134 -0.01 -5.97 10.14
CA VAL A 134 1.30 -5.63 9.55
C VAL A 134 2.38 -6.35 10.32
N ALA A 135 3.10 -7.26 9.70
CA ALA A 135 4.15 -8.03 10.36
C ALA A 135 5.19 -8.56 9.35
N LEU A 136 6.32 -8.97 9.87
CA LEU A 136 7.31 -9.74 9.11
C LEU A 136 6.75 -11.12 8.74
N ASP A 137 7.13 -11.67 7.59
CA ASP A 137 6.82 -13.05 7.23
C ASP A 137 7.71 -14.03 8.00
N HIS A 138 7.30 -14.28 9.25
CA HIS A 138 8.01 -15.12 10.20
C HIS A 138 7.20 -16.37 10.57
N PRO A 139 7.82 -17.55 10.77
CA PRO A 139 7.10 -18.79 11.10
C PRO A 139 6.16 -18.68 12.30
N LEU A 140 6.54 -17.97 13.38
CA LEU A 140 5.68 -17.77 14.55
C LEU A 140 4.43 -16.96 14.21
N ILE A 141 4.57 -15.91 13.39
CA ILE A 141 3.44 -15.09 12.93
C ILE A 141 2.51 -15.93 12.05
N ARG A 142 3.05 -16.66 11.07
CA ARG A 142 2.25 -17.56 10.21
C ARG A 142 1.48 -18.58 11.02
N HIS A 143 2.12 -19.18 12.04
CA HIS A 143 1.46 -20.13 12.92
C HIS A 143 0.33 -19.48 13.75
N ALA A 144 0.57 -18.27 14.30
CA ALA A 144 -0.44 -17.54 15.04
C ALA A 144 -1.65 -17.17 14.16
N VAL A 145 -1.41 -16.71 12.93
CA VAL A 145 -2.47 -16.40 11.93
C VAL A 145 -3.26 -17.66 11.59
N ALA A 146 -2.61 -18.78 11.32
CA ALA A 146 -3.29 -20.04 11.01
C ALA A 146 -4.20 -20.48 12.16
N ARG A 147 -3.74 -20.34 13.41
CA ARG A 147 -4.54 -20.64 14.61
C ARG A 147 -5.71 -19.69 14.79
N ALA A 148 -5.52 -18.38 14.54
CA ALA A 148 -6.61 -17.39 14.59
C ALA A 148 -7.68 -17.72 13.55
N ALA A 149 -7.27 -18.05 12.32
CA ALA A 149 -8.19 -18.45 11.25
C ALA A 149 -8.96 -19.74 11.59
N ALA A 150 -8.30 -20.74 12.22
CA ALA A 150 -8.95 -21.96 12.68
C ALA A 150 -10.01 -21.72 13.77
N ARG A 151 -9.92 -20.59 14.50
CA ARG A 151 -10.92 -20.13 15.48
C ARG A 151 -12.03 -19.27 14.85
N GLY A 152 -12.00 -19.07 13.53
CA GLY A 152 -12.99 -18.31 12.78
C GLY A 152 -12.67 -16.83 12.60
N VAL A 153 -11.54 -16.34 13.11
CA VAL A 153 -11.11 -14.94 12.91
C VAL A 153 -10.68 -14.72 11.45
N ARG A 154 -11.18 -13.66 10.83
CA ARG A 154 -10.79 -13.26 9.48
C ARG A 154 -9.52 -12.41 9.56
N VAL A 155 -8.39 -12.94 9.13
CA VAL A 155 -7.11 -12.22 9.18
C VAL A 155 -6.76 -11.64 7.82
N PHE A 156 -6.57 -10.33 7.77
CA PHE A 156 -6.08 -9.59 6.60
C PHE A 156 -4.64 -9.15 6.83
N THR A 157 -3.78 -9.44 5.88
CA THR A 157 -2.43 -8.87 5.85
C THR A 157 -2.48 -7.50 5.19
N LEU A 158 -1.89 -6.52 5.86
CA LEU A 158 -1.90 -5.12 5.44
C LEU A 158 -0.50 -4.68 5.04
N LEU A 159 -0.40 -3.89 3.96
CA LEU A 159 0.85 -3.33 3.42
C LEU A 159 1.85 -4.39 2.95
N SER A 160 2.16 -5.38 3.77
CA SER A 160 3.04 -6.51 3.45
C SER A 160 2.29 -7.83 3.56
N GLU A 161 2.48 -8.71 2.60
CA GLU A 161 1.84 -10.00 2.56
C GLU A 161 2.58 -11.03 3.42
N LEU A 162 1.88 -12.05 3.90
CA LEU A 162 2.46 -13.19 4.61
C LEU A 162 2.23 -14.49 3.82
N SER A 163 3.21 -15.37 3.84
CA SER A 163 3.15 -16.70 3.20
C SER A 163 2.28 -17.68 4.02
N VAL A 164 1.04 -17.26 4.36
CA VAL A 164 0.09 -18.06 5.14
C VAL A 164 -1.22 -18.24 4.36
N PRO A 165 -1.54 -19.47 3.90
CA PRO A 165 -2.72 -19.70 3.05
C PRO A 165 -4.05 -19.47 3.79
N GLN A 166 -4.07 -19.51 5.13
CA GLN A 166 -5.28 -19.32 5.93
C GLN A 166 -5.71 -17.87 6.09
N ARG A 167 -4.94 -16.89 5.58
CA ARG A 167 -5.37 -15.47 5.59
C ARG A 167 -6.65 -15.29 4.78
N SER A 168 -7.46 -14.32 5.15
CA SER A 168 -8.69 -13.96 4.42
C SER A 168 -8.41 -13.01 3.26
N GLY A 169 -7.33 -12.24 3.32
CA GLY A 169 -6.95 -11.36 2.23
C GLY A 169 -5.66 -10.58 2.47
N TYR A 170 -5.25 -9.88 1.42
CA TYR A 170 -4.15 -8.91 1.40
C TYR A 170 -4.65 -7.55 0.90
N ILE A 171 -4.25 -6.49 1.55
CA ILE A 171 -4.51 -5.11 1.16
C ILE A 171 -3.20 -4.33 1.26
N GLY A 172 -2.72 -3.82 0.15
CA GLY A 172 -1.44 -3.10 0.07
C GLY A 172 -1.20 -2.57 -1.34
N LEU A 173 -0.05 -2.01 -1.59
CA LEU A 173 0.31 -1.57 -2.93
C LEU A 173 0.50 -2.74 -3.89
N ASP A 174 0.41 -2.47 -5.18
CA ASP A 174 1.05 -3.30 -6.20
C ASP A 174 2.56 -3.04 -6.15
N ASN A 175 3.25 -3.78 -5.29
CA ASN A 175 4.67 -3.59 -5.01
C ASN A 175 5.55 -3.77 -6.25
N HIS A 176 5.12 -4.64 -7.18
CA HIS A 176 5.81 -4.81 -8.45
C HIS A 176 5.75 -3.52 -9.28
N LYS A 177 4.58 -2.86 -9.37
CA LYS A 177 4.46 -1.59 -10.06
C LYS A 177 5.22 -0.47 -9.34
N ALA A 178 5.18 -0.45 -8.01
CA ALA A 178 5.90 0.55 -7.22
C ALA A 178 7.41 0.49 -7.48
N GLY A 179 8.03 -0.70 -7.41
CA GLY A 179 9.46 -0.87 -7.69
C GLY A 179 9.84 -0.50 -9.13
N ARG A 180 9.02 -0.90 -10.12
CA ARG A 180 9.26 -0.51 -11.53
C ARG A 180 9.11 0.98 -11.75
N THR A 181 8.15 1.64 -11.08
CA THR A 181 7.96 3.09 -11.15
C THR A 181 9.16 3.82 -10.56
N ALA A 182 9.65 3.40 -9.40
CA ALA A 182 10.87 3.94 -8.80
C ALA A 182 12.09 3.79 -9.73
N ALA A 183 12.26 2.62 -10.33
CA ALA A 183 13.33 2.36 -11.29
C ALA A 183 13.25 3.28 -12.52
N TRP A 184 12.04 3.49 -13.04
CA TRP A 184 11.82 4.37 -14.18
C TRP A 184 12.20 5.83 -13.89
N PHE A 185 11.91 6.31 -12.66
CA PHE A 185 12.34 7.65 -12.25
C PHE A 185 13.85 7.73 -12.07
N ILE A 186 14.46 6.81 -11.34
CA ILE A 186 15.91 6.81 -11.11
C ILE A 186 16.68 6.75 -12.43
N GLU A 187 16.23 5.92 -13.36
CA GLU A 187 16.82 5.84 -14.70
C GLU A 187 16.85 7.18 -15.44
N ARG A 188 15.85 8.05 -15.21
CA ARG A 188 15.73 9.36 -15.83
C ARG A 188 16.43 10.48 -15.07
N LEU A 189 16.49 10.37 -13.74
CA LEU A 189 17.14 11.34 -12.88
C LEU A 189 18.67 11.19 -12.92
N CYS A 190 19.16 9.94 -12.98
CA CYS A 190 20.59 9.67 -12.99
C CYS A 190 21.21 9.79 -14.37
N ARG A 191 22.34 10.48 -14.46
CA ARG A 191 23.15 10.64 -15.68
C ARG A 191 24.46 9.85 -15.52
N GLY A 192 24.66 8.83 -16.35
CA GLY A 192 25.88 8.03 -16.36
C GLY A 192 25.76 6.67 -15.69
N ASN A 193 26.91 6.07 -15.37
CA ASN A 193 27.04 4.68 -14.88
C ASN A 193 27.41 4.62 -13.39
N GLY A 194 26.93 5.55 -12.57
CA GLY A 194 27.18 5.54 -11.13
C GLY A 194 26.42 4.46 -10.39
N GLU A 195 26.67 4.38 -9.08
CA GLU A 195 26.05 3.41 -8.20
C GLU A 195 24.64 3.85 -7.77
N ILE A 196 23.78 2.85 -7.58
CA ILE A 196 22.42 3.03 -7.04
C ILE A 196 22.31 2.24 -5.75
N GLY A 197 22.07 2.94 -4.64
CA GLY A 197 21.82 2.35 -3.34
C GLY A 197 20.36 1.89 -3.17
N ILE A 198 20.16 0.86 -2.37
CA ILE A 198 18.85 0.40 -1.94
C ILE A 198 18.84 0.29 -0.42
N ILE A 199 17.86 0.91 0.23
CA ILE A 199 17.66 0.82 1.68
C ILE A 199 16.29 0.23 1.93
N ILE A 200 16.25 -0.89 2.66
CA ILE A 200 15.03 -1.59 3.05
C ILE A 200 14.92 -1.67 4.57
N GLY A 201 13.72 -1.91 5.09
CA GLY A 201 13.54 -2.13 6.53
C GLY A 201 14.01 -3.51 6.96
N ASP A 202 13.47 -4.55 6.35
CA ASP A 202 13.87 -5.96 6.59
C ASP A 202 13.49 -6.83 5.39
N ASN A 203 14.34 -7.79 5.02
CA ASN A 203 14.10 -8.71 3.88
C ASN A 203 12.87 -9.59 4.07
N ARG A 204 12.38 -9.76 5.30
CA ARG A 204 11.16 -10.52 5.60
C ARG A 204 9.87 -9.71 5.41
N PHE A 205 9.97 -8.43 5.01
CA PHE A 205 8.84 -7.71 4.46
C PHE A 205 8.71 -8.02 2.97
N THR A 206 7.74 -8.86 2.63
CA THR A 206 7.52 -9.29 1.23
C THR A 206 7.18 -8.12 0.30
N CYS A 207 6.59 -7.04 0.81
CA CYS A 207 6.34 -5.81 0.04
C CYS A 207 7.66 -5.16 -0.41
N GLN A 208 8.63 -5.03 0.49
CA GLN A 208 9.92 -4.39 0.20
C GLN A 208 10.79 -5.29 -0.70
N GLU A 209 10.81 -6.60 -0.43
CA GLU A 209 11.46 -7.57 -1.30
C GLU A 209 10.90 -7.52 -2.73
N SER A 210 9.57 -7.49 -2.88
CA SER A 210 8.92 -7.38 -4.19
C SER A 210 9.24 -6.06 -4.90
N CYS A 211 9.31 -4.96 -4.16
CA CYS A 211 9.76 -3.67 -4.68
C CYS A 211 11.21 -3.73 -5.17
N GLU A 212 12.12 -4.29 -4.37
CA GLU A 212 13.53 -4.43 -4.72
C GLU A 212 13.71 -5.29 -5.97
N ILE A 213 13.12 -6.49 -6.00
CA ILE A 213 13.23 -7.41 -7.14
C ILE A 213 12.75 -6.74 -8.43
N SER A 214 11.59 -6.10 -8.40
CA SER A 214 11.02 -5.44 -9.57
C SER A 214 11.78 -4.18 -9.98
N PHE A 215 12.35 -3.45 -9.04
CA PHE A 215 13.25 -2.33 -9.26
C PHE A 215 14.51 -2.77 -10.01
N ARG A 216 15.21 -3.78 -9.50
CA ARG A 216 16.41 -4.35 -10.14
C ARG A 216 16.12 -4.90 -11.52
N SER A 217 15.00 -5.62 -11.67
CA SER A 217 14.60 -6.18 -12.96
C SER A 217 14.40 -5.07 -14.00
N CYS A 218 13.67 -4.00 -13.62
CA CYS A 218 13.39 -2.87 -14.51
C CYS A 218 14.68 -2.17 -14.96
N LEU A 219 15.63 -1.89 -14.06
CA LEU A 219 16.90 -1.26 -14.42
C LEU A 219 17.76 -2.15 -15.31
N ARG A 220 17.79 -3.47 -15.09
CA ARG A 220 18.51 -4.42 -15.95
C ARG A 220 17.91 -4.48 -17.36
N GLU A 221 16.59 -4.45 -17.49
CA GLU A 221 15.90 -4.39 -18.78
C GLU A 221 16.31 -3.16 -19.61
N GLN A 222 16.66 -2.06 -18.95
CA GLN A 222 17.06 -0.79 -19.59
C GLN A 222 18.51 -0.81 -20.11
N GLY A 223 19.36 -1.67 -19.59
CA GLY A 223 20.70 -1.95 -20.12
C GLY A 223 21.73 -0.82 -19.99
N LYS A 224 21.53 0.19 -19.11
CA LYS A 224 22.43 1.36 -18.98
C LYS A 224 23.72 1.09 -18.20
N GLY A 225 23.95 -0.14 -17.70
CA GLY A 225 25.19 -0.52 -17.03
C GLY A 225 25.38 0.08 -15.63
N GLN A 226 24.34 0.65 -15.03
CA GLN A 226 24.37 1.16 -13.65
C GLN A 226 24.63 0.02 -12.66
N GLN A 227 25.50 0.25 -11.68
CA GLN A 227 25.77 -0.71 -10.63
C GLN A 227 24.73 -0.56 -9.51
N ILE A 228 23.89 -1.60 -9.32
CA ILE A 228 22.92 -1.63 -8.24
C ILE A 228 23.54 -2.33 -7.04
N LEU A 229 23.72 -1.60 -5.96
CA LEU A 229 24.35 -2.09 -4.73
C LEU A 229 23.43 -3.11 -4.03
N GLU A 230 24.05 -3.96 -3.18
CA GLU A 230 23.26 -4.83 -2.31
C GLU A 230 22.47 -4.00 -1.30
N PRO A 231 21.23 -4.42 -0.96
CA PRO A 231 20.38 -3.65 -0.08
C PRO A 231 20.92 -3.63 1.35
N VAL A 232 20.88 -2.47 1.97
CA VAL A 232 21.18 -2.30 3.39
C VAL A 232 19.88 -2.15 4.18
N ARG A 233 19.92 -2.51 5.48
CA ARG A 233 18.73 -2.56 6.33
C ARG A 233 18.66 -1.36 7.27
N SER A 234 17.51 -0.69 7.29
CA SER A 234 17.22 0.38 8.24
C SER A 234 16.46 -0.11 9.50
N HIS A 235 15.95 -1.33 9.48
CA HIS A 235 15.03 -1.84 10.50
C HIS A 235 13.84 -0.91 10.78
N GLU A 236 13.37 -0.19 9.76
CA GLU A 236 12.31 0.83 9.84
C GLU A 236 12.65 1.99 10.81
N ARG A 237 13.92 2.21 11.14
CA ARG A 237 14.39 3.18 12.12
C ARG A 237 15.21 4.29 11.48
N ALA A 238 14.87 5.54 11.79
CA ALA A 238 15.54 6.72 11.23
C ALA A 238 17.03 6.81 11.64
N ASP A 239 17.38 6.47 12.88
CA ASP A 239 18.76 6.49 13.36
C ASP A 239 19.64 5.47 12.63
N ILE A 240 19.12 4.27 12.37
CA ILE A 240 19.85 3.25 11.61
C ILE A 240 19.90 3.62 10.12
N ALA A 241 18.78 4.11 9.56
CA ALA A 241 18.74 4.58 8.17
C ALA A 241 19.78 5.69 7.92
N ARG A 242 19.92 6.64 8.85
CA ARG A 242 20.96 7.66 8.82
C ARG A 242 22.35 7.04 8.79
N THR A 243 22.67 6.16 9.75
CA THR A 243 23.97 5.51 9.86
C THR A 243 24.35 4.75 8.59
N VAL A 244 23.44 3.92 8.05
CA VAL A 244 23.73 3.14 6.83
C VAL A 244 23.83 4.04 5.60
N THR A 245 23.15 5.18 5.56
CA THR A 245 23.29 6.18 4.49
C THR A 245 24.65 6.85 4.56
N GLU A 246 25.10 7.30 5.73
CA GLU A 246 26.44 7.89 5.94
C GLU A 246 27.56 6.92 5.52
N GLN A 247 27.41 5.64 5.88
CA GLN A 247 28.32 4.58 5.44
C GLN A 247 28.32 4.42 3.92
N MET A 248 27.15 4.40 3.30
CA MET A 248 26.99 4.28 1.85
C MET A 248 27.63 5.47 1.12
N LEU A 249 27.41 6.70 1.61
CA LEU A 249 28.01 7.92 1.07
C LEU A 249 29.54 7.90 1.12
N THR A 250 30.09 7.33 2.18
CA THR A 250 31.56 7.20 2.36
C THR A 250 32.14 6.11 1.47
N GLN A 251 31.47 4.97 1.39
CA GLN A 251 31.95 3.79 0.68
C GLN A 251 31.80 3.92 -0.84
N TYR A 252 30.80 4.66 -1.30
CA TYR A 252 30.44 4.80 -2.71
C TYR A 252 30.42 6.27 -3.15
N PRO A 253 31.60 6.87 -3.43
CA PRO A 253 31.67 8.27 -3.87
C PRO A 253 30.91 8.57 -5.15
N ALA A 254 30.75 7.58 -6.04
CA ALA A 254 29.99 7.69 -7.29
C ALA A 254 28.50 7.37 -7.15
N LEU A 255 27.97 7.30 -5.91
CA LEU A 255 26.54 7.10 -5.65
C LEU A 255 25.71 8.22 -6.28
N GLN A 256 24.73 7.88 -7.11
CA GLN A 256 23.86 8.81 -7.84
C GLN A 256 22.40 8.77 -7.40
N ALA A 257 21.98 7.67 -6.80
CA ALA A 257 20.60 7.55 -6.33
C ALA A 257 20.46 6.59 -5.16
N ILE A 258 19.39 6.79 -4.38
CA ILE A 258 18.94 5.86 -3.35
C ILE A 258 17.45 5.56 -3.60
N TYR A 259 17.10 4.27 -3.59
CA TYR A 259 15.72 3.81 -3.53
C TYR A 259 15.42 3.28 -2.13
N ALA A 260 14.39 3.82 -1.48
CA ALA A 260 14.02 3.48 -0.10
C ALA A 260 12.53 3.12 0.01
N PRO A 261 12.12 1.85 -0.30
CA PRO A 261 10.74 1.39 -0.10
C PRO A 261 10.46 0.98 1.36
N CYS A 262 10.91 1.77 2.33
CA CYS A 262 10.89 1.42 3.76
C CYS A 262 10.58 2.64 4.64
N GLY A 263 10.41 2.41 5.95
CA GLY A 263 10.39 3.46 6.95
C GLY A 263 11.80 3.93 7.36
N GLY A 264 11.84 5.02 8.14
CA GLY A 264 13.07 5.65 8.59
C GLY A 264 13.72 6.56 7.55
N VAL A 265 12.99 6.94 6.50
CA VAL A 265 13.49 7.81 5.42
C VAL A 265 13.95 9.17 5.94
N GLU A 266 13.41 9.63 7.04
CA GLU A 266 13.84 10.86 7.73
C GLU A 266 15.34 10.84 8.01
N GLY A 267 15.88 9.69 8.43
CA GLY A 267 17.32 9.52 8.65
C GLY A 267 18.15 9.56 7.36
N ILE A 268 17.59 9.09 6.24
CA ILE A 268 18.23 9.21 4.92
C ILE A 268 18.32 10.68 4.53
N VAL A 269 17.22 11.41 4.69
CA VAL A 269 17.13 12.85 4.42
C VAL A 269 18.17 13.63 5.22
N ASP A 270 18.26 13.34 6.54
CA ASP A 270 19.23 13.99 7.41
C ASP A 270 20.67 13.72 6.96
N ALA A 271 21.02 12.46 6.65
CA ALA A 271 22.35 12.10 6.20
C ALA A 271 22.73 12.78 4.86
N LEU A 272 21.78 12.87 3.91
CA LEU A 272 22.00 13.55 2.64
C LEU A 272 22.23 15.06 2.84
N ARG A 273 21.44 15.71 3.70
CA ARG A 273 21.62 17.14 4.02
C ARG A 273 22.94 17.41 4.70
N ASP A 274 23.30 16.64 5.72
CA ASP A 274 24.54 16.82 6.47
C ASP A 274 25.79 16.58 5.61
N SER A 275 25.70 15.70 4.62
CA SER A 275 26.78 15.46 3.65
C SER A 275 26.90 16.56 2.59
N GLY A 276 25.89 17.43 2.45
CA GLY A 276 25.81 18.44 1.38
C GLY A 276 25.53 17.86 0.00
N ARG A 277 25.20 16.55 -0.11
CA ARG A 277 25.01 15.85 -1.38
C ARG A 277 23.54 15.69 -1.78
N GLN A 278 22.60 16.34 -1.09
CA GLN A 278 21.16 16.23 -1.32
C GLN A 278 20.71 16.68 -2.73
N GLN A 279 21.53 17.46 -3.46
CA GLN A 279 21.25 17.87 -4.83
C GLN A 279 21.97 17.00 -5.89
N GLU A 280 22.85 16.11 -5.45
CA GLU A 280 23.64 15.25 -6.32
C GLU A 280 23.07 13.84 -6.40
N ILE A 281 22.42 13.39 -5.32
CA ILE A 281 21.91 12.02 -5.15
C ILE A 281 20.39 12.05 -5.20
N ALA A 282 19.83 11.42 -6.23
CA ALA A 282 18.38 11.31 -6.36
C ALA A 282 17.81 10.37 -5.30
N LEU A 283 16.85 10.84 -4.51
CA LEU A 283 16.12 10.03 -3.53
C LEU A 283 14.70 9.74 -4.00
N VAL A 284 14.41 8.45 -4.21
CA VAL A 284 13.06 7.94 -4.45
C VAL A 284 12.64 7.09 -3.26
N CYS A 285 11.57 7.47 -2.58
CA CYS A 285 11.12 6.79 -1.36
C CYS A 285 9.63 6.50 -1.36
N HIS A 286 9.17 5.79 -0.33
CA HIS A 286 7.74 5.58 -0.07
C HIS A 286 7.29 6.49 1.09
N GLY A 287 6.02 6.93 1.03
CA GLY A 287 5.39 7.79 2.03
C GLY A 287 3.95 7.38 2.36
N PRO A 288 3.28 8.16 3.22
CA PRO A 288 3.65 9.49 3.71
C PRO A 288 4.73 9.47 4.80
N LEU A 289 5.44 10.59 4.92
CA LEU A 289 6.48 10.83 5.92
C LEU A 289 6.16 12.12 6.67
N SER A 290 6.55 12.21 7.94
CA SER A 290 6.56 13.49 8.66
C SER A 290 7.56 14.44 8.03
N ASP A 291 7.22 15.72 7.97
CA ASP A 291 8.08 16.80 7.43
C ASP A 291 8.60 16.54 6.00
N SER A 292 7.95 15.63 5.25
CA SER A 292 8.32 15.33 3.86
C SER A 292 8.18 16.55 2.93
N GLU A 293 7.27 17.48 3.26
CA GLU A 293 7.08 18.72 2.50
C GLU A 293 8.38 19.52 2.39
N LEU A 294 9.10 19.72 3.50
CA LEU A 294 10.38 20.43 3.48
C LEU A 294 11.44 19.71 2.66
N ALA A 295 11.47 18.37 2.74
CA ALA A 295 12.44 17.57 2.00
C ALA A 295 12.12 17.48 0.49
N LEU A 296 10.87 17.63 0.11
CA LEU A 296 10.46 17.79 -1.29
C LEU A 296 10.78 19.20 -1.81
N ILE A 297 10.49 20.25 -1.01
CA ILE A 297 10.75 21.65 -1.39
C ILE A 297 12.23 21.91 -1.63
N ASP A 298 13.09 21.45 -0.71
CA ASP A 298 14.54 21.64 -0.81
C ASP A 298 15.23 20.67 -1.76
N GLY A 299 14.46 19.72 -2.34
CA GLY A 299 14.95 18.76 -3.33
C GLY A 299 15.82 17.64 -2.75
N THR A 300 15.75 17.38 -1.43
CA THR A 300 16.37 16.19 -0.82
C THR A 300 15.61 14.93 -1.20
N ILE A 301 14.27 15.01 -1.31
CA ILE A 301 13.43 13.95 -1.91
C ILE A 301 13.01 14.41 -3.29
N ASP A 302 13.35 13.64 -4.32
CA ASP A 302 12.90 13.92 -5.68
C ASP A 302 11.51 13.38 -5.95
N ILE A 303 11.25 12.13 -5.53
CA ILE A 303 10.00 11.41 -5.79
C ILE A 303 9.59 10.64 -4.53
N MET A 304 8.36 10.83 -4.12
CA MET A 304 7.73 10.03 -3.08
C MET A 304 6.54 9.23 -3.68
N LEU A 305 6.59 7.91 -3.56
CA LEU A 305 5.47 7.02 -3.87
C LEU A 305 4.58 6.93 -2.63
N ASN A 306 3.48 7.68 -2.63
CA ASN A 306 2.69 7.95 -1.44
C ASN A 306 1.47 7.05 -1.34
N HIS A 307 1.26 6.43 -0.16
CA HIS A 307 0.03 5.70 0.15
C HIS A 307 -1.12 6.67 0.42
N ARG A 308 -2.28 6.40 -0.15
CA ARG A 308 -3.54 7.11 0.13
C ARG A 308 -4.17 6.53 1.40
N LEU A 309 -3.71 6.95 2.57
CA LEU A 309 -4.07 6.31 3.84
C LEU A 309 -5.58 6.28 4.11
N ASP A 310 -6.30 7.33 3.77
CA ASP A 310 -7.75 7.40 3.97
C ASP A 310 -8.49 6.41 3.07
N GLU A 311 -8.12 6.34 1.79
CA GLU A 311 -8.68 5.39 0.84
C GLU A 311 -8.30 3.95 1.23
N PHE A 312 -7.05 3.73 1.62
CA PHE A 312 -6.55 2.46 2.13
C PHE A 312 -7.36 1.99 3.35
N ALA A 313 -7.56 2.85 4.34
CA ALA A 313 -8.37 2.55 5.52
C ALA A 313 -9.81 2.20 5.14
N ALA A 314 -10.47 3.02 4.32
CA ALA A 314 -11.85 2.79 3.88
C ALA A 314 -12.00 1.45 3.14
N VAL A 315 -11.08 1.11 2.25
CA VAL A 315 -11.07 -0.18 1.53
C VAL A 315 -10.84 -1.33 2.50
N THR A 316 -9.90 -1.17 3.43
CA THR A 316 -9.57 -2.18 4.45
C THR A 316 -10.78 -2.51 5.31
N LEU A 317 -11.41 -1.49 5.89
CA LEU A 317 -12.57 -1.70 6.77
C LEU A 317 -13.74 -2.34 6.02
N ARG A 318 -13.99 -1.92 4.79
CA ARG A 318 -15.04 -2.48 3.94
C ARG A 318 -14.78 -3.95 3.63
N ALA A 319 -13.55 -4.31 3.24
CA ALA A 319 -13.17 -5.69 2.95
C ALA A 319 -13.28 -6.59 4.19
N MET A 320 -12.83 -6.08 5.34
CA MET A 320 -12.92 -6.78 6.63
C MET A 320 -14.38 -7.02 7.05
N ALA A 321 -15.25 -6.00 6.93
CA ALA A 321 -16.67 -6.11 7.24
C ALA A 321 -17.41 -7.10 6.32
N ASP A 322 -17.06 -7.08 5.05
CA ASP A 322 -17.60 -8.00 4.05
C ASP A 322 -17.22 -9.46 4.38
N ALA A 323 -15.95 -9.69 4.72
CA ALA A 323 -15.44 -11.01 5.06
C ALA A 323 -16.07 -11.57 6.36
N ALA A 324 -16.35 -10.73 7.35
CA ALA A 324 -17.06 -11.14 8.57
C ALA A 324 -18.49 -11.60 8.31
N SER A 325 -19.13 -11.03 7.27
CA SER A 325 -20.54 -11.28 6.93
C SER A 325 -20.74 -12.52 6.05
N ARG A 326 -19.66 -13.15 5.55
CA ARG A 326 -19.73 -14.26 4.59
C ARG A 326 -19.09 -15.53 5.14
N PRO A 327 -19.56 -16.74 4.76
CA PRO A 327 -18.82 -17.96 5.03
C PRO A 327 -17.43 -17.90 4.36
N HIS A 328 -16.51 -18.77 4.81
CA HIS A 328 -15.16 -18.82 4.25
C HIS A 328 -15.17 -18.87 2.73
N SER A 329 -14.65 -17.83 2.11
CA SER A 329 -14.55 -17.66 0.66
C SER A 329 -13.06 -17.51 0.28
N GLU A 330 -12.79 -17.41 -1.00
CA GLU A 330 -11.47 -17.23 -1.58
C GLU A 330 -10.68 -16.09 -0.92
N VAL A 331 -9.36 -16.24 -0.86
CA VAL A 331 -8.43 -15.20 -0.39
C VAL A 331 -8.54 -13.98 -1.31
N ILE A 332 -8.82 -12.83 -0.73
CA ILE A 332 -9.00 -11.58 -1.47
C ILE A 332 -7.66 -10.85 -1.57
N SER A 333 -7.27 -10.40 -2.76
CA SER A 333 -6.13 -9.50 -2.94
C SER A 333 -6.62 -8.18 -3.50
N LEU A 334 -6.38 -7.08 -2.78
CA LEU A 334 -6.83 -5.72 -3.12
C LEU A 334 -5.63 -4.78 -3.26
N PRO A 335 -4.93 -4.79 -4.41
CA PRO A 335 -3.85 -3.85 -4.64
C PRO A 335 -4.39 -2.41 -4.70
N GLN A 336 -3.79 -1.54 -3.89
CA GLN A 336 -4.17 -0.14 -3.78
C GLN A 336 -3.32 0.73 -4.71
N PRO A 337 -3.86 1.85 -5.22
CA PRO A 337 -3.09 2.83 -5.94
C PRO A 337 -2.15 3.59 -5.00
N PHE A 338 -1.11 4.18 -5.58
CA PHE A 338 -0.24 5.16 -4.93
C PHE A 338 -0.20 6.45 -5.74
N ASP A 339 0.08 7.56 -5.07
CA ASP A 339 0.33 8.83 -5.73
C ASP A 339 1.84 9.01 -5.94
N ILE A 340 2.18 9.69 -7.01
CA ILE A 340 3.56 10.13 -7.27
C ILE A 340 3.63 11.59 -6.85
N ILE A 341 4.33 11.85 -5.75
CA ILE A 341 4.47 13.18 -5.17
C ILE A 341 5.85 13.73 -5.49
N THR A 342 5.86 14.97 -5.93
CA THR A 342 7.04 15.80 -6.17
C THR A 342 6.81 17.16 -5.51
N LYS A 343 7.81 18.02 -5.50
CA LYS A 343 7.66 19.41 -5.02
C LYS A 343 6.60 20.23 -5.79
N GLU A 344 6.18 19.78 -6.98
CA GLU A 344 5.25 20.52 -7.84
C GLU A 344 3.78 20.12 -7.63
N ASN A 345 3.51 19.04 -6.89
CA ASN A 345 2.15 18.51 -6.70
C ASN A 345 1.84 18.01 -5.28
N MET A 346 2.65 18.42 -4.30
CA MET A 346 2.44 18.11 -2.89
C MET A 346 1.29 18.93 -2.27
#